data_4024612bd40216d01824cac71b1c965e
#
_entry.id   4024612bd40216d01824cac71b1c965e
#
_cell.length_a   1.000
_cell.length_b   1.000
_cell.length_c   1.000
_cell.angle_alpha   90.00
_cell.angle_beta   90.00
_cell.angle_gamma   90.00
#
_symmetry.space_group_name_H-M   'P 1'
#
loop_
_entity.id
_entity.type
_entity.pdbx_description
1 polymer ?
#
loop_
_entity_poly.entity_id
_entity_poly.type
_entity_poly.pdbx_seq_one_letter_code
_entity_poly.pdbx_strand_id
1 'polypeptide(L)'
;MGSPDDRDALFFYNGVMEKLQEYFDDGTLVCTSGKLTFDDTAVMRSGRNTAKNDMAEILSQNYTEGTPDIICTGADDLALGAVDALEDAGHVSGEEGWPMITGCGCEAEAVTAVIEGKLADSLFFDNRVLANDCVTMVDTFLKGEKPEISDYEQYDNGTKIVGTVTSDIQLIDADNYQMLVDDGYYDEDEIVPEATPTPIPTATLEVTVTEEPDK
;
A
#
# COMPACT_ATOMS: atom_id res chain seq x y z
N MET A 1 -0.30 6.33 -8.78
CA MET A 1 -1.69 6.40 -8.32
C MET A 1 -2.55 5.22 -8.78
N GLY A 2 -2.20 4.50 -9.78
CA GLY A 2 -2.97 3.37 -10.31
C GLY A 2 -2.99 3.39 -11.82
N SER A 3 -3.76 2.49 -12.46
CA SER A 3 -3.74 2.38 -13.90
C SER A 3 -4.52 3.51 -14.58
N PRO A 4 -4.02 4.11 -15.69
CA PRO A 4 -4.72 5.19 -16.36
C PRO A 4 -6.01 4.75 -17.07
N ASP A 5 -6.19 3.45 -17.27
CA ASP A 5 -7.42 2.87 -17.82
C ASP A 5 -8.40 2.37 -16.73
N ASP A 6 -8.06 2.59 -15.47
CA ASP A 6 -8.88 2.28 -14.31
C ASP A 6 -9.55 3.55 -13.77
N ARG A 7 -10.88 3.56 -13.74
CA ARG A 7 -11.64 4.69 -13.21
C ARG A 7 -11.50 4.85 -11.70
N ASP A 8 -11.32 3.75 -10.98
CA ASP A 8 -11.17 3.78 -9.53
C ASP A 8 -9.86 4.46 -9.15
N ALA A 9 -8.79 4.25 -9.91
CA ALA A 9 -7.52 4.96 -9.74
C ALA A 9 -7.69 6.49 -9.90
N LEU A 10 -8.50 6.94 -10.85
CA LEU A 10 -8.80 8.37 -11.03
C LEU A 10 -9.63 8.93 -9.86
N PHE A 11 -10.61 8.18 -9.37
CA PHE A 11 -11.39 8.61 -8.20
C PHE A 11 -10.53 8.67 -6.94
N PHE A 12 -9.66 7.69 -6.74
CA PHE A 12 -8.69 7.71 -5.64
C PHE A 12 -7.79 8.95 -5.70
N TYR A 13 -7.18 9.19 -6.87
CA TYR A 13 -6.36 10.39 -7.09
C TYR A 13 -7.12 11.68 -6.78
N ASN A 14 -8.35 11.81 -7.29
CA ASN A 14 -9.17 13.01 -7.04
C ASN A 14 -9.45 13.20 -5.54
N GLY A 15 -9.76 12.11 -4.81
CA GLY A 15 -9.98 12.16 -3.36
C GLY A 15 -8.72 12.59 -2.60
N VAL A 16 -7.55 12.08 -2.99
CA VAL A 16 -6.26 12.48 -2.41
C VAL A 16 -6.00 13.96 -2.67
N MET A 17 -6.15 14.42 -3.92
CA MET A 17 -5.88 15.82 -4.26
C MET A 17 -6.91 16.78 -3.68
N GLU A 18 -8.17 16.37 -3.50
CA GLU A 18 -9.16 17.18 -2.77
C GLU A 18 -8.69 17.54 -1.35
N LYS A 19 -7.93 16.66 -0.70
CA LYS A 19 -7.42 16.88 0.67
C LYS A 19 -6.03 17.49 0.69
N LEU A 20 -5.18 17.20 -0.28
CA LEU A 20 -3.78 17.61 -0.23
C LEU A 20 -3.46 18.86 -1.05
N GLN A 21 -4.33 19.27 -1.99
CA GLN A 21 -4.07 20.39 -2.90
C GLN A 21 -3.76 21.70 -2.14
N GLU A 22 -4.47 21.99 -1.07
CA GLU A 22 -4.25 23.20 -0.27
C GLU A 22 -2.83 23.27 0.34
N TYR A 23 -2.28 22.11 0.74
CA TYR A 23 -0.93 22.00 1.31
C TYR A 23 0.16 22.10 0.26
N PHE A 24 -0.12 21.70 -0.98
CA PHE A 24 0.78 21.95 -2.11
C PHE A 24 0.76 23.44 -2.50
N ASP A 25 -0.41 24.07 -2.48
CA ASP A 25 -0.59 25.47 -2.88
C ASP A 25 0.07 26.43 -1.88
N ASP A 26 0.05 26.11 -0.58
CA ASP A 26 0.67 26.94 0.47
C ASP A 26 2.14 26.58 0.74
N GLY A 27 2.65 25.50 0.09
CA GLY A 27 4.03 25.05 0.20
C GLY A 27 4.35 24.23 1.46
N THR A 28 3.34 23.80 2.23
CA THR A 28 3.50 22.85 3.35
C THR A 28 3.96 21.49 2.85
N LEU A 29 3.39 21.04 1.71
CA LEU A 29 3.85 19.87 0.99
C LEU A 29 4.57 20.28 -0.29
N VAL A 30 5.70 19.61 -0.57
CA VAL A 30 6.49 19.85 -1.78
C VAL A 30 6.71 18.53 -2.51
N CYS A 31 6.21 18.44 -3.73
CA CYS A 31 6.55 17.34 -4.63
C CYS A 31 7.81 17.70 -5.42
N THR A 32 8.95 17.24 -4.97
CA THR A 32 10.26 17.60 -5.55
C THR A 32 10.40 17.16 -7.01
N SER A 33 9.75 16.06 -7.41
CA SER A 33 9.71 15.60 -8.81
C SER A 33 8.80 16.45 -9.70
N GLY A 34 7.89 17.25 -9.11
CA GLY A 34 6.87 18.01 -9.83
C GLY A 34 5.76 17.14 -10.46
N LYS A 35 5.79 15.84 -10.28
CA LYS A 35 4.80 14.90 -10.82
C LYS A 35 3.56 14.89 -9.93
N LEU A 36 2.63 15.80 -10.19
CA LEU A 36 1.40 15.97 -9.38
C LEU A 36 0.12 15.65 -10.14
N THR A 37 0.13 15.57 -11.48
CA THR A 37 -1.09 15.24 -12.21
C THR A 37 -1.36 13.74 -12.20
N PHE A 38 -2.62 13.34 -12.46
CA PHE A 38 -2.95 11.92 -12.57
C PHE A 38 -2.11 11.23 -13.66
N ASP A 39 -1.96 11.85 -14.81
CA ASP A 39 -1.18 11.30 -15.93
C ASP A 39 0.31 11.12 -15.58
N ASP A 40 0.89 12.00 -14.75
CA ASP A 40 2.29 11.91 -14.32
C ASP A 40 2.51 10.80 -13.28
N THR A 41 1.47 10.46 -12.51
CA THR A 41 1.52 9.50 -11.40
C THR A 41 0.87 8.16 -11.72
N ALA A 42 0.24 8.04 -12.90
CA ALA A 42 -0.42 6.82 -13.33
C ALA A 42 0.60 5.75 -13.74
N VAL A 43 0.38 4.53 -13.27
CA VAL A 43 1.21 3.37 -13.57
C VAL A 43 0.37 2.32 -14.25
N MET A 44 0.68 2.01 -15.52
CA MET A 44 -0.09 1.06 -16.32
C MET A 44 -0.24 -0.29 -15.60
N ARG A 45 -1.51 -0.74 -15.46
CA ARG A 45 -1.91 -1.96 -14.76
C ARG A 45 -1.49 -2.01 -13.28
N SER A 46 -1.23 -0.85 -12.68
CA SER A 46 -0.74 -0.74 -11.30
C SER A 46 0.44 -1.68 -10.98
N GLY A 47 1.31 -1.92 -11.97
CA GLY A 47 2.32 -2.97 -11.91
C GLY A 47 3.49 -2.62 -11.00
N ARG A 48 3.79 -3.47 -10.01
CA ARG A 48 4.88 -3.34 -9.02
C ARG A 48 6.25 -3.02 -9.67
N ASN A 49 6.65 -3.80 -10.70
CA ASN A 49 7.93 -3.57 -11.37
C ASN A 49 8.02 -2.21 -12.07
N THR A 50 6.90 -1.72 -12.63
CA THR A 50 6.86 -0.38 -13.23
C THR A 50 6.99 0.69 -12.16
N ALA A 51 6.23 0.57 -11.07
CA ALA A 51 6.31 1.48 -9.92
C ALA A 51 7.73 1.50 -9.30
N LYS A 52 8.38 0.33 -9.18
CA LYS A 52 9.77 0.22 -8.74
C LYS A 52 10.71 1.03 -9.63
N ASN A 53 10.60 0.88 -10.96
CA ASN A 53 11.45 1.59 -11.90
C ASN A 53 11.21 3.11 -11.86
N ASP A 54 9.94 3.52 -11.82
CA ASP A 54 9.56 4.93 -11.75
C ASP A 54 10.05 5.56 -10.44
N MET A 55 9.94 4.85 -9.32
CA MET A 55 10.44 5.31 -8.03
C MET A 55 11.97 5.39 -8.01
N ALA A 56 12.67 4.40 -8.57
CA ALA A 56 14.13 4.43 -8.70
C ALA A 56 14.60 5.64 -9.54
N GLU A 57 13.87 5.98 -10.61
CA GLU A 57 14.15 7.19 -11.39
C GLU A 57 13.93 8.46 -10.55
N ILE A 58 12.83 8.55 -9.81
CA ILE A 58 12.53 9.70 -8.93
C ILE A 58 13.62 9.84 -7.86
N LEU A 59 14.02 8.76 -7.18
CA LEU A 59 15.08 8.78 -6.18
C LEU A 59 16.39 9.30 -6.78
N SER A 60 16.81 8.77 -7.92
CA SER A 60 18.08 9.14 -8.55
C SER A 60 18.12 10.58 -9.06
N GLN A 61 16.99 11.14 -9.47
CA GLN A 61 16.93 12.49 -10.05
C GLN A 61 16.60 13.58 -9.04
N ASN A 62 15.80 13.26 -8.01
CA ASN A 62 15.23 14.26 -7.12
C ASN A 62 15.66 14.10 -5.66
N TYR A 63 16.15 12.92 -5.27
CA TYR A 63 16.54 12.60 -3.89
C TYR A 63 17.95 12.01 -3.84
N THR A 64 18.94 12.73 -4.40
CA THR A 64 20.34 12.28 -4.42
C THR A 64 21.00 12.28 -3.04
N GLU A 65 20.44 13.03 -2.09
CA GLU A 65 20.82 13.07 -0.68
C GLU A 65 19.55 12.91 0.18
N GLY A 66 19.22 11.66 0.55
CA GLY A 66 18.04 11.35 1.38
C GLY A 66 16.90 10.71 0.60
N THR A 67 15.71 10.79 1.16
CA THR A 67 14.47 10.18 0.66
C THR A 67 13.30 11.15 0.76
N PRO A 68 12.17 10.91 0.08
CA PRO A 68 10.93 11.62 0.38
C PRO A 68 10.45 11.29 1.80
N ASP A 69 9.73 12.22 2.44
CA ASP A 69 9.11 11.96 3.74
C ASP A 69 7.88 11.06 3.61
N ILE A 70 7.14 11.19 2.49
CA ILE A 70 5.88 10.49 2.24
C ILE A 70 5.84 9.97 0.80
N ILE A 71 5.37 8.73 0.63
CA ILE A 71 5.02 8.12 -0.65
C ILE A 71 3.56 7.67 -0.56
N CYS A 72 2.67 8.36 -1.26
CA CYS A 72 1.25 8.04 -1.31
C CYS A 72 0.93 7.21 -2.55
N THR A 73 0.34 6.03 -2.37
CA THR A 73 -0.02 5.15 -3.48
C THR A 73 -1.49 4.74 -3.43
N GLY A 74 -2.06 4.43 -4.58
CA GLY A 74 -3.46 3.98 -4.72
C GLY A 74 -3.62 2.48 -4.93
N ALA A 75 -2.56 1.70 -4.70
CA ALA A 75 -2.60 0.24 -4.73
C ALA A 75 -1.38 -0.34 -4.01
N ASP A 76 -1.54 -1.51 -3.40
CA ASP A 76 -0.49 -2.18 -2.65
C ASP A 76 0.72 -2.57 -3.52
N ASP A 77 0.49 -3.05 -4.74
CA ASP A 77 1.56 -3.32 -5.70
C ASP A 77 2.44 -2.10 -5.99
N LEU A 78 1.86 -0.90 -6.01
CA LEU A 78 2.61 0.34 -6.19
C LEU A 78 3.44 0.68 -4.95
N ALA A 79 2.86 0.48 -3.75
CA ALA A 79 3.54 0.68 -2.49
C ALA A 79 4.73 -0.28 -2.35
N LEU A 80 4.52 -1.57 -2.62
CA LEU A 80 5.56 -2.59 -2.60
C LEU A 80 6.65 -2.32 -3.65
N GLY A 81 6.27 -1.79 -4.82
CA GLY A 81 7.24 -1.34 -5.83
C GLY A 81 8.12 -0.18 -5.35
N ALA A 82 7.55 0.75 -4.59
CA ALA A 82 8.31 1.83 -3.97
C ALA A 82 9.26 1.32 -2.87
N VAL A 83 8.80 0.36 -2.05
CA VAL A 83 9.64 -0.37 -1.07
C VAL A 83 10.82 -1.02 -1.76
N ASP A 84 10.58 -1.81 -2.82
CA ASP A 84 11.64 -2.47 -3.58
C ASP A 84 12.69 -1.49 -4.12
N ALA A 85 12.26 -0.30 -4.57
CA ALA A 85 13.18 0.72 -5.09
C ALA A 85 14.03 1.36 -3.99
N LEU A 86 13.46 1.60 -2.81
CA LEU A 86 14.17 2.12 -1.65
C LEU A 86 15.20 1.12 -1.12
N GLU A 87 14.82 -0.16 -1.01
CA GLU A 87 15.74 -1.23 -0.58
C GLU A 87 16.89 -1.41 -1.58
N ASP A 88 16.64 -1.38 -2.89
CA ASP A 88 17.66 -1.43 -3.93
C ASP A 88 18.61 -0.21 -3.89
N ALA A 89 18.10 0.94 -3.45
CA ALA A 89 18.90 2.14 -3.23
C ALA A 89 19.71 2.10 -1.92
N GLY A 90 19.51 1.06 -1.10
CA GLY A 90 20.26 0.84 0.14
C GLY A 90 19.63 1.45 1.38
N HIS A 91 18.35 1.90 1.31
CA HIS A 91 17.60 2.33 2.48
C HIS A 91 17.03 1.11 3.22
N VAL A 92 16.91 1.22 4.53
CA VAL A 92 16.46 0.12 5.40
C VAL A 92 15.22 0.58 6.17
N SER A 93 14.17 -0.24 6.16
CA SER A 93 12.94 0.07 6.88
C SER A 93 13.20 0.15 8.39
N GLY A 94 12.52 1.11 9.05
CA GLY A 94 12.71 1.37 10.47
C GLY A 94 13.95 2.20 10.84
N GLU A 95 14.84 2.51 9.88
CA GLU A 95 15.96 3.43 10.07
C GLU A 95 15.56 4.88 9.72
N GLU A 96 16.40 5.82 10.16
CA GLU A 96 16.23 7.25 9.84
C GLU A 96 16.24 7.45 8.31
N GLY A 97 15.24 8.17 7.81
CA GLY A 97 15.07 8.42 6.39
C GLY A 97 14.19 7.40 5.66
N TRP A 98 13.61 6.40 6.35
CA TRP A 98 12.58 5.57 5.73
C TRP A 98 11.26 6.37 5.62
N PRO A 99 10.66 6.51 4.42
CA PRO A 99 9.46 7.30 4.22
C PRO A 99 8.21 6.63 4.82
N MET A 100 7.20 7.43 5.13
CA MET A 100 5.84 6.93 5.32
C MET A 100 5.29 6.49 3.96
N ILE A 101 4.98 5.22 3.78
CA ILE A 101 4.45 4.67 2.52
C ILE A 101 3.04 4.14 2.79
N THR A 102 2.06 4.63 2.03
CA THR A 102 0.67 4.18 2.17
C THR A 102 0.27 3.24 1.04
N GLY A 103 -0.52 2.21 1.36
CA GLY A 103 -1.06 1.24 0.42
C GLY A 103 -2.59 1.33 0.27
N CYS A 104 -3.14 0.51 -0.61
CA CYS A 104 -4.58 0.35 -0.81
C CYS A 104 -4.88 -1.03 -1.40
N GLY A 105 -5.71 -1.81 -0.69
CA GLY A 105 -6.13 -3.16 -1.08
C GLY A 105 -5.99 -4.17 0.05
N CYS A 106 -5.05 -3.98 0.98
CA CYS A 106 -4.70 -4.94 2.04
C CYS A 106 -4.44 -6.35 1.49
N GLU A 107 -3.66 -6.44 0.40
CA GLU A 107 -3.15 -7.72 -0.07
C GLU A 107 -2.23 -8.35 0.98
N ALA A 108 -2.19 -9.68 1.08
CA ALA A 108 -1.46 -10.38 2.13
C ALA A 108 0.00 -9.91 2.27
N GLU A 109 0.72 -9.74 1.15
CA GLU A 109 2.11 -9.25 1.15
C GLU A 109 2.22 -7.79 1.66
N ALA A 110 1.23 -6.94 1.35
CA ALA A 110 1.21 -5.57 1.84
C ALA A 110 0.92 -5.52 3.35
N VAL A 111 0.01 -6.36 3.86
CA VAL A 111 -0.22 -6.49 5.30
C VAL A 111 1.05 -6.98 6.00
N THR A 112 1.75 -7.96 5.43
CA THR A 112 3.07 -8.40 5.92
C THR A 112 4.05 -7.23 5.96
N ALA A 113 4.09 -6.41 4.91
CA ALA A 113 4.96 -5.23 4.86
C ALA A 113 4.58 -4.14 5.89
N VAL A 114 3.29 -4.02 6.24
CA VAL A 114 2.83 -3.17 7.36
C VAL A 114 3.34 -3.70 8.68
N ILE A 115 3.22 -5.01 8.93
CA ILE A 115 3.72 -5.66 10.16
C ILE A 115 5.24 -5.51 10.29
N GLU A 116 5.97 -5.58 9.19
CA GLU A 116 7.42 -5.39 9.14
C GLU A 116 7.85 -3.91 9.24
N GLY A 117 6.92 -2.95 9.23
CA GLY A 117 7.20 -1.51 9.26
C GLY A 117 7.73 -0.95 7.93
N LYS A 118 7.56 -1.66 6.83
CA LYS A 118 7.91 -1.22 5.48
C LYS A 118 6.84 -0.29 4.90
N LEU A 119 5.57 -0.58 5.18
CA LEU A 119 4.42 0.28 4.91
C LEU A 119 3.89 0.87 6.22
N ALA A 120 3.41 2.09 6.18
CA ALA A 120 2.74 2.71 7.31
C ALA A 120 1.33 2.13 7.50
N ASP A 121 0.63 1.95 6.39
CA ASP A 121 -0.75 1.47 6.35
C ASP A 121 -1.11 0.91 4.98
N SER A 122 -2.28 0.24 4.92
CA SER A 122 -3.03 -0.02 3.69
C SER A 122 -4.53 0.15 3.94
N LEU A 123 -5.25 0.69 2.97
CA LEU A 123 -6.70 0.83 3.03
C LEU A 123 -7.38 -0.50 2.72
N PHE A 124 -8.21 -0.94 3.65
CA PHE A 124 -8.98 -2.17 3.56
C PHE A 124 -10.45 -1.90 3.22
N PHE A 125 -10.96 -2.64 2.29
CA PHE A 125 -12.39 -2.80 2.02
C PHE A 125 -12.71 -4.28 1.87
N ASP A 126 -13.66 -4.77 2.67
CA ASP A 126 -13.99 -6.19 2.69
C ASP A 126 -14.76 -6.61 1.43
N ASN A 127 -14.06 -7.29 0.53
CA ASN A 127 -14.63 -7.80 -0.71
C ASN A 127 -15.80 -8.78 -0.48
N ARG A 128 -15.87 -9.45 0.69
CA ARG A 128 -16.97 -10.36 1.05
C ARG A 128 -18.25 -9.57 1.31
N VAL A 129 -18.12 -8.41 1.97
CA VAL A 129 -19.25 -7.48 2.20
C VAL A 129 -19.72 -6.92 0.88
N LEU A 130 -18.81 -6.41 0.05
CA LEU A 130 -19.14 -5.86 -1.27
C LEU A 130 -19.85 -6.89 -2.16
N ALA A 131 -19.36 -8.14 -2.20
CA ALA A 131 -19.99 -9.22 -2.95
C ALA A 131 -21.39 -9.55 -2.42
N ASN A 132 -21.58 -9.60 -1.10
CA ASN A 132 -22.87 -9.85 -0.46
C ASN A 132 -23.88 -8.74 -0.79
N ASP A 133 -23.45 -7.48 -0.74
CA ASP A 133 -24.30 -6.34 -1.06
C ASP A 133 -24.75 -6.38 -2.53
N CYS A 134 -23.83 -6.68 -3.46
CA CYS A 134 -24.18 -6.89 -4.86
C CYS A 134 -25.23 -7.98 -5.05
N VAL A 135 -25.06 -9.14 -4.41
CA VAL A 135 -26.02 -10.26 -4.50
C VAL A 135 -27.36 -9.85 -3.89
N THR A 136 -27.35 -9.19 -2.75
CA THR A 136 -28.57 -8.72 -2.06
C THR A 136 -29.34 -7.72 -2.91
N MET A 137 -28.65 -6.76 -3.53
CA MET A 137 -29.27 -5.78 -4.43
C MET A 137 -29.92 -6.45 -5.65
N VAL A 138 -29.22 -7.41 -6.27
CA VAL A 138 -29.74 -8.16 -7.43
C VAL A 138 -30.98 -8.99 -7.03
N ASP A 139 -30.91 -9.72 -5.92
CA ASP A 139 -32.03 -10.54 -5.43
C ASP A 139 -33.26 -9.68 -5.12
N THR A 140 -33.07 -8.54 -4.43
CA THR A 140 -34.17 -7.59 -4.13
C THR A 140 -34.81 -7.05 -5.42
N PHE A 141 -33.97 -6.69 -6.39
CA PHE A 141 -34.47 -6.21 -7.69
C PHE A 141 -35.26 -7.29 -8.43
N LEU A 142 -34.79 -8.53 -8.46
CA LEU A 142 -35.45 -9.66 -9.11
C LEU A 142 -36.82 -10.01 -8.46
N LYS A 143 -36.97 -9.73 -7.17
CA LYS A 143 -38.25 -9.85 -6.45
C LYS A 143 -39.22 -8.71 -6.76
N GLY A 144 -38.84 -7.72 -7.52
CA GLY A 144 -39.64 -6.53 -7.85
C GLY A 144 -39.65 -5.50 -6.71
N GLU A 145 -38.77 -5.63 -5.76
CA GLU A 145 -38.59 -4.71 -4.63
C GLU A 145 -37.52 -3.67 -4.97
N LYS A 146 -37.39 -2.63 -4.14
CA LYS A 146 -36.32 -1.62 -4.30
C LYS A 146 -35.18 -1.97 -3.37
N PRO A 147 -33.94 -2.07 -3.90
CA PRO A 147 -32.76 -2.21 -3.07
C PRO A 147 -32.61 -1.03 -2.09
N GLU A 148 -32.06 -1.31 -0.91
CA GLU A 148 -31.65 -0.28 0.03
C GLU A 148 -30.44 0.45 -0.54
N ILE A 149 -30.44 1.78 -0.48
CA ILE A 149 -29.41 2.64 -1.04
C ILE A 149 -28.90 3.56 0.08
N SER A 150 -27.58 3.64 0.24
CA SER A 150 -26.94 4.46 1.25
C SER A 150 -26.64 5.89 0.76
N ASP A 151 -26.45 6.08 -0.55
CA ASP A 151 -26.12 7.38 -1.14
C ASP A 151 -26.93 7.64 -2.41
N TYR A 152 -27.55 8.84 -2.46
CA TYR A 152 -28.34 9.33 -3.61
C TYR A 152 -27.80 10.64 -4.20
N GLU A 153 -26.63 11.10 -3.78
CA GLU A 153 -26.17 12.46 -4.08
C GLU A 153 -24.83 12.52 -4.83
N GLN A 154 -23.90 11.64 -4.51
CA GLN A 154 -22.50 11.80 -4.92
C GLN A 154 -22.19 11.20 -6.31
N TYR A 155 -22.88 10.15 -6.71
CA TYR A 155 -22.45 9.38 -7.90
C TYR A 155 -23.26 9.72 -9.14
N ASP A 156 -22.77 10.70 -9.90
CA ASP A 156 -23.33 11.09 -11.19
C ASP A 156 -22.64 10.32 -12.33
N ASN A 157 -23.41 9.61 -13.16
CA ASN A 157 -22.90 8.90 -14.32
C ASN A 157 -22.96 9.71 -15.62
N GLY A 158 -23.16 11.04 -15.53
CA GLY A 158 -23.30 11.95 -16.66
C GLY A 158 -24.71 12.02 -17.27
N THR A 159 -25.66 11.21 -16.77
CA THR A 159 -27.08 11.20 -17.17
C THR A 159 -27.98 11.45 -15.98
N LYS A 160 -27.64 10.90 -14.83
CA LYS A 160 -28.37 11.05 -13.58
C LYS A 160 -27.48 10.69 -12.40
N ILE A 161 -27.89 11.14 -11.21
CA ILE A 161 -27.38 10.60 -9.94
C ILE A 161 -27.79 9.13 -9.82
N VAL A 162 -26.84 8.26 -9.58
CA VAL A 162 -27.06 6.82 -9.41
C VAL A 162 -27.12 6.52 -7.92
N GLY A 163 -28.21 5.92 -7.47
CA GLY A 163 -28.29 5.43 -6.09
C GLY A 163 -27.24 4.34 -5.86
N THR A 164 -26.43 4.51 -4.86
CA THR A 164 -25.24 3.68 -4.61
C THR A 164 -25.28 3.11 -3.19
N VAL A 165 -24.79 1.88 -3.02
CA VAL A 165 -24.44 1.31 -1.72
C VAL A 165 -22.92 1.47 -1.57
N THR A 166 -22.52 2.15 -0.50
CA THR A 166 -21.12 2.35 -0.16
C THR A 166 -20.71 1.36 0.92
N SER A 167 -19.54 0.77 0.78
CA SER A 167 -18.92 -0.07 1.82
C SER A 167 -18.01 0.77 2.71
N ASP A 168 -17.87 0.35 3.96
CA ASP A 168 -16.94 0.96 4.90
C ASP A 168 -15.50 0.67 4.47
N ILE A 169 -14.64 1.68 4.61
CA ILE A 169 -13.20 1.59 4.38
C ILE A 169 -12.51 1.68 5.74
N GLN A 170 -11.54 0.82 5.97
CA GLN A 170 -10.75 0.81 7.20
C GLN A 170 -9.27 1.03 6.87
N LEU A 171 -8.58 1.79 7.69
CA LEU A 171 -7.13 1.91 7.64
C LEU A 171 -6.55 0.76 8.45
N ILE A 172 -5.71 -0.06 7.83
CA ILE A 172 -4.98 -1.13 8.50
C ILE A 172 -3.53 -0.71 8.67
N ASP A 173 -3.08 -0.74 9.91
CA ASP A 173 -1.72 -0.44 10.34
C ASP A 173 -1.18 -1.52 11.27
N ALA A 174 0.04 -1.32 11.80
CA ALA A 174 0.70 -2.27 12.68
C ALA A 174 -0.03 -2.49 14.03
N ASP A 175 -0.91 -1.55 14.43
CA ASP A 175 -1.63 -1.65 15.71
C ASP A 175 -2.93 -2.44 15.58
N ASN A 176 -3.50 -2.53 14.36
CA ASN A 176 -4.84 -3.11 14.16
C ASN A 176 -4.95 -4.25 13.13
N TYR A 177 -3.86 -4.64 12.45
CA TYR A 177 -3.88 -5.69 11.42
C TYR A 177 -4.49 -7.01 11.91
N GLN A 178 -4.43 -7.28 13.23
CA GLN A 178 -4.97 -8.50 13.84
C GLN A 178 -6.48 -8.66 13.58
N MET A 179 -7.20 -7.57 13.33
CA MET A 179 -8.61 -7.64 12.98
C MET A 179 -8.89 -8.46 11.72
N LEU A 180 -7.94 -8.46 10.75
CA LEU A 180 -8.07 -9.25 9.52
C LEU A 180 -8.04 -10.75 9.80
N VAL A 181 -7.30 -11.18 10.84
CA VAL A 181 -7.25 -12.57 11.31
C VAL A 181 -8.49 -12.88 12.15
N ASP A 182 -8.85 -12.00 13.08
CA ASP A 182 -9.97 -12.20 13.99
C ASP A 182 -11.32 -12.31 13.23
N ASP A 183 -11.45 -11.57 12.13
CA ASP A 183 -12.61 -11.62 11.22
C ASP A 183 -12.53 -12.77 10.19
N GLY A 184 -11.44 -13.55 10.18
CA GLY A 184 -11.22 -14.65 9.24
C GLY A 184 -11.14 -14.18 7.79
N TYR A 185 -10.59 -12.99 7.55
CA TYR A 185 -10.26 -12.52 6.19
C TYR A 185 -8.97 -13.17 5.70
N TYR A 186 -7.98 -13.30 6.59
CA TYR A 186 -6.74 -14.04 6.39
C TYR A 186 -6.52 -15.07 7.50
N ASP A 187 -5.87 -16.16 7.17
CA ASP A 187 -5.22 -17.01 8.17
C ASP A 187 -3.93 -16.30 8.66
N GLU A 188 -3.57 -16.49 9.92
CA GLU A 188 -2.43 -15.77 10.53
C GLU A 188 -1.10 -16.04 9.78
N ASP A 189 -0.91 -17.27 9.30
CA ASP A 189 0.28 -17.68 8.55
C ASP A 189 0.35 -17.10 7.13
N GLU A 190 -0.72 -16.50 6.63
CA GLU A 190 -0.71 -15.81 5.32
C GLU A 190 -0.09 -14.41 5.42
N ILE A 191 -0.19 -13.74 6.56
CA ILE A 191 0.19 -12.32 6.72
C ILE A 191 1.27 -12.07 7.77
N VAL A 192 1.43 -12.97 8.76
CA VAL A 192 2.48 -12.83 9.76
C VAL A 192 3.75 -13.50 9.24
N PRO A 193 4.87 -12.76 9.06
CA PRO A 193 6.10 -13.34 8.56
C PRO A 193 6.60 -14.45 9.49
N GLU A 194 7.02 -15.58 8.91
CA GLU A 194 7.72 -16.61 9.68
C GLU A 194 8.93 -15.97 10.37
N ALA A 195 9.03 -16.15 11.69
CA ALA A 195 10.17 -15.64 12.45
C ALA A 195 11.47 -16.12 11.79
N THR A 196 12.26 -15.20 11.24
CA THR A 196 13.57 -15.54 10.67
C THR A 196 14.36 -16.29 11.75
N PRO A 197 14.77 -17.55 11.52
CA PRO A 197 15.49 -18.30 12.54
C PRO A 197 16.74 -17.51 12.93
N THR A 198 16.84 -17.16 14.21
CA THR A 198 18.02 -16.48 14.75
C THR A 198 19.24 -17.26 14.30
N PRO A 199 20.24 -16.66 13.62
CA PRO A 199 21.40 -17.38 13.16
C PRO A 199 22.05 -18.08 14.36
N ILE A 200 22.14 -19.39 14.29
CA ILE A 200 22.83 -20.19 15.30
C ILE A 200 24.26 -19.66 15.35
N PRO A 201 24.76 -19.15 16.49
CA PRO A 201 26.11 -18.64 16.54
C PRO A 201 27.05 -19.77 16.11
N THR A 202 27.74 -19.57 14.99
CA THR A 202 28.74 -20.51 14.51
C THR A 202 29.85 -20.53 15.57
N ALA A 203 29.93 -21.64 16.31
CA ALA A 203 31.00 -21.82 17.28
C ALA A 203 32.34 -21.73 16.53
N THR A 204 33.06 -20.65 16.76
CA THR A 204 34.43 -20.50 16.27
C THR A 204 35.27 -21.53 17.02
N LEU A 205 35.63 -22.62 16.32
CA LEU A 205 36.60 -23.56 16.85
C LEU A 205 37.96 -22.84 16.85
N GLU A 206 38.41 -22.37 18.01
CA GLU A 206 39.79 -21.99 18.22
C GLU A 206 40.67 -23.25 18.10
N VAL A 207 41.36 -23.38 16.97
CA VAL A 207 42.39 -24.39 16.79
C VAL A 207 43.62 -23.90 17.52
N THR A 208 43.84 -24.42 18.74
CA THR A 208 45.09 -24.25 19.45
C THR A 208 46.15 -25.11 18.78
N VAL A 209 47.02 -24.50 18.02
CA VAL A 209 48.24 -25.14 17.49
C VAL A 209 49.24 -25.22 18.66
N THR A 210 49.44 -26.40 19.17
CA THR A 210 50.57 -26.67 20.10
C THR A 210 51.83 -26.87 19.27
N GLU A 211 52.75 -25.95 19.38
CA GLU A 211 54.13 -26.14 18.85
C GLU A 211 54.82 -27.23 19.69
N GLU A 212 55.29 -28.28 19.02
CA GLU A 212 56.22 -29.24 19.61
C GLU A 212 57.59 -28.60 19.75
N PRO A 213 58.32 -28.80 20.89
CA PRO A 213 59.66 -28.29 21.03
C PRO A 213 60.66 -29.11 20.26
N ASP A 214 61.47 -28.47 19.43
CA ASP A 214 62.63 -29.04 18.74
C ASP A 214 63.60 -29.72 19.70
N LYS A 215 64.00 -30.94 19.31
CA LYS A 215 65.16 -31.64 19.85
C LYS A 215 66.31 -31.73 18.86
#